data_6d27f13fc01b7c7ae0957b3ffb9245b2
#
_entry.id   6d27f13fc01b7c7ae0957b3ffb9245b2
#
_cell.length_a   1.000
_cell.length_b   1.000
_cell.length_c   1.000
_cell.angle_alpha   90.00
_cell.angle_beta   90.00
_cell.angle_gamma   90.00
#
_symmetry.space_group_name_H-M   'P 1'
#
loop_
_entity.id
_entity.type
_entity.pdbx_description
1 polymer ?
#
loop_
_entity_poly.entity_id
_entity_poly.type
_entity_poly.pdbx_seq_one_letter_code
_entity_poly.pdbx_strand_id
1 'polypeptide(L)'
;MKIAIAIGDPNGIGPEIAVKAANKASVDTVLVGDSFVIEKYGKTNIHPVDALSPEAFNPGTLDPRAGAATVAYAREAVRMAQAGEVDAVVGCPHSETAINRAGIKFSGYPGLIAELTGTPEDRVFLMLVAQGLRIAHVTLHESVASALSRITEDRVVDAGMAAVRAAQRLGIDKPRLGVFGINPHAGEDGLWGREDENITKPAVAELRKRGVAADGPAGGDLMLSQRKHDVYLAMFHDQGHIPMKLVSPLRSSALTVGTPILFSSVGHGCAYDIAGKGVADATSVEETLALLGGAVR
;
A
#
# COMPACT_ATOMS: atom_id res chain seq x y z
N MET A 1 19.28 -6.41 -0.97
CA MET A 1 17.93 -6.25 -0.41
C MET A 1 17.19 -7.56 -0.54
N LYS A 2 16.58 -8.04 0.54
CA LYS A 2 15.79 -9.28 0.59
C LYS A 2 14.33 -8.94 0.89
N ILE A 3 13.38 -9.45 0.12
CA ILE A 3 11.96 -9.12 0.23
C ILE A 3 11.14 -10.39 0.54
N ALA A 4 10.32 -10.34 1.58
CA ALA A 4 9.32 -11.38 1.84
C ALA A 4 8.06 -11.12 1.00
N ILE A 5 7.53 -12.17 0.36
CA ILE A 5 6.28 -12.13 -0.39
C ILE A 5 5.27 -13.02 0.33
N ALA A 6 4.35 -12.42 1.09
CA ALA A 6 3.19 -13.13 1.62
C ALA A 6 2.26 -13.47 0.45
N ILE A 7 1.99 -14.76 0.22
CA ILE A 7 1.33 -15.23 -1.01
C ILE A 7 -0.15 -14.83 -1.14
N GLY A 8 -0.73 -14.19 -0.12
CA GLY A 8 -2.12 -13.74 -0.13
C GLY A 8 -3.11 -14.87 0.04
N ASP A 9 -4.30 -14.73 -0.57
CA ASP A 9 -5.32 -15.78 -0.51
C ASP A 9 -4.87 -17.02 -1.30
N PRO A 10 -4.65 -18.18 -0.65
CA PRO A 10 -4.16 -19.39 -1.31
C PRO A 10 -5.10 -19.91 -2.40
N ASN A 11 -6.41 -19.60 -2.32
CA ASN A 11 -7.40 -20.00 -3.32
C ASN A 11 -7.56 -18.97 -4.45
N GLY A 12 -6.90 -17.79 -4.35
CA GLY A 12 -6.85 -16.76 -5.37
C GLY A 12 -5.65 -16.89 -6.31
N ILE A 13 -5.38 -15.84 -7.08
CA ILE A 13 -4.21 -15.76 -7.98
C ILE A 13 -2.90 -15.47 -7.24
N GLY A 14 -2.97 -15.10 -5.95
CA GLY A 14 -1.81 -14.67 -5.15
C GLY A 14 -0.61 -15.61 -5.24
N PRO A 15 -0.75 -16.93 -4.97
CA PRO A 15 0.37 -17.87 -5.04
C PRO A 15 1.01 -17.97 -6.44
N GLU A 16 0.18 -17.98 -7.50
CA GLU A 16 0.64 -18.06 -8.88
C GLU A 16 1.49 -16.84 -9.26
N ILE A 17 0.98 -15.63 -8.99
CA ILE A 17 1.69 -14.40 -9.34
C ILE A 17 2.91 -14.16 -8.46
N ALA A 18 2.89 -14.61 -7.19
CA ALA A 18 4.05 -14.55 -6.30
C ALA A 18 5.22 -15.39 -6.83
N VAL A 19 4.97 -16.65 -7.22
CA VAL A 19 6.00 -17.53 -7.81
C VAL A 19 6.52 -16.97 -9.13
N LYS A 20 5.64 -16.53 -10.03
CA LYS A 20 6.03 -15.93 -11.30
C LYS A 20 6.93 -14.70 -11.12
N ALA A 21 6.54 -13.80 -10.21
CA ALA A 21 7.29 -12.58 -9.94
C ALA A 21 8.63 -12.86 -9.24
N ALA A 22 8.67 -13.76 -8.26
CA ALA A 22 9.90 -14.13 -7.56
C ALA A 22 10.96 -14.72 -8.52
N ASN A 23 10.53 -15.54 -9.46
CA ASN A 23 11.43 -16.16 -10.44
C ASN A 23 12.00 -15.16 -11.48
N LYS A 24 11.41 -13.97 -11.61
CA LYS A 24 11.89 -12.90 -12.51
C LYS A 24 12.56 -11.75 -11.75
N ALA A 25 12.44 -11.73 -10.42
CA ALA A 25 12.94 -10.63 -9.61
C ALA A 25 14.46 -10.49 -9.71
N SER A 26 14.95 -9.25 -9.77
CA SER A 26 16.36 -8.89 -9.67
C SER A 26 16.85 -8.75 -8.23
N VAL A 27 15.97 -8.89 -7.24
CA VAL A 27 16.23 -8.83 -5.82
C VAL A 27 16.05 -10.20 -5.18
N ASP A 28 16.69 -10.44 -4.03
CA ASP A 28 16.49 -11.68 -3.29
C ASP A 28 15.07 -11.74 -2.71
N THR A 29 14.36 -12.85 -2.92
CA THR A 29 12.97 -13.01 -2.49
C THR A 29 12.78 -14.31 -1.71
N VAL A 30 11.84 -14.29 -0.76
CA VAL A 30 11.37 -15.47 -0.05
C VAL A 30 9.84 -15.44 0.02
N LEU A 31 9.19 -16.51 -0.44
CA LEU A 31 7.73 -16.64 -0.37
C LEU A 31 7.31 -17.15 1.00
N VAL A 32 6.34 -16.48 1.60
CA VAL A 32 5.82 -16.82 2.94
C VAL A 32 4.41 -17.40 2.78
N GLY A 33 4.26 -18.69 3.09
CA GLY A 33 3.00 -19.41 2.94
C GLY A 33 3.15 -20.93 3.05
N ASP A 34 2.05 -21.66 2.85
CA ASP A 34 2.08 -23.12 2.85
C ASP A 34 2.86 -23.68 1.66
N SER A 35 3.86 -24.54 1.93
CA SER A 35 4.76 -25.07 0.92
C SER A 35 4.02 -25.76 -0.22
N PHE A 36 3.02 -26.62 0.11
CA PHE A 36 2.28 -27.36 -0.91
C PHE A 36 1.45 -26.46 -1.84
N VAL A 37 1.02 -25.28 -1.36
CA VAL A 37 0.34 -24.25 -2.18
C VAL A 37 1.32 -23.62 -3.15
N ILE A 38 2.50 -23.21 -2.65
CA ILE A 38 3.53 -22.53 -3.45
C ILE A 38 4.11 -23.49 -4.50
N GLU A 39 4.46 -24.71 -4.10
CA GLU A 39 5.09 -25.73 -4.96
C GLU A 39 4.22 -26.14 -6.16
N LYS A 40 2.87 -26.01 -6.05
CA LYS A 40 1.96 -26.20 -7.19
C LYS A 40 2.27 -25.28 -8.38
N TYR A 41 2.80 -24.09 -8.13
CA TYR A 41 3.05 -23.09 -9.16
C TYR A 41 4.52 -23.00 -9.60
N GLY A 42 5.43 -23.62 -8.88
CA GLY A 42 6.83 -23.71 -9.27
C GLY A 42 7.80 -23.77 -8.09
N LYS A 43 9.09 -23.84 -8.42
CA LYS A 43 10.17 -23.86 -7.43
C LYS A 43 10.64 -22.45 -7.13
N THR A 44 10.81 -22.12 -5.86
CA THR A 44 11.32 -20.85 -5.37
C THR A 44 11.84 -21.01 -3.94
N ASN A 45 12.39 -19.95 -3.36
CA ASN A 45 12.76 -19.92 -1.94
C ASN A 45 11.48 -19.76 -1.08
N ILE A 46 11.24 -20.66 -0.15
CA ILE A 46 10.03 -20.72 0.68
C ILE A 46 10.39 -20.57 2.15
N HIS A 47 9.67 -19.71 2.84
CA HIS A 47 9.55 -19.71 4.30
C HIS A 47 8.19 -20.33 4.63
N PRO A 48 8.15 -21.57 5.12
CA PRO A 48 6.89 -22.32 5.29
C PRO A 48 6.09 -21.77 6.47
N VAL A 49 4.77 -21.71 6.26
CA VAL A 49 3.77 -21.41 7.30
C VAL A 49 2.67 -22.43 7.19
N ASP A 50 2.46 -23.23 8.22
CA ASP A 50 1.42 -24.27 8.25
C ASP A 50 0.09 -23.68 8.72
N ALA A 51 -0.62 -23.00 7.81
CA ALA A 51 -1.84 -22.25 8.12
C ALA A 51 -3.09 -22.77 7.40
N LEU A 52 -2.94 -23.55 6.31
CA LEU A 52 -4.03 -24.06 5.51
C LEU A 52 -3.95 -25.61 5.47
N SER A 53 -5.07 -26.30 5.72
CA SER A 53 -5.10 -27.73 5.47
C SER A 53 -5.27 -28.03 3.96
N PRO A 54 -4.72 -29.15 3.44
CA PRO A 54 -4.83 -29.48 2.02
C PRO A 54 -6.29 -29.55 1.50
N GLU A 55 -7.24 -29.93 2.35
CA GLU A 55 -8.66 -30.04 1.98
C GLU A 55 -9.33 -28.66 1.78
N ALA A 56 -8.73 -27.61 2.33
CA ALA A 56 -9.20 -26.23 2.16
C ALA A 56 -8.59 -25.53 0.94
N PHE A 57 -7.58 -26.16 0.32
CA PHE A 57 -6.95 -25.64 -0.88
C PHE A 57 -7.76 -25.98 -2.13
N ASN A 58 -8.58 -25.03 -2.57
CA ASN A 58 -9.42 -25.18 -3.75
C ASN A 58 -9.40 -23.87 -4.58
N PRO A 59 -8.43 -23.70 -5.48
CA PRO A 59 -8.30 -22.49 -6.30
C PRO A 59 -9.60 -22.11 -7.02
N GLY A 60 -9.95 -20.82 -6.95
CA GLY A 60 -11.18 -20.29 -7.53
C GLY A 60 -12.36 -20.25 -6.54
N THR A 61 -12.17 -20.63 -5.28
CA THR A 61 -13.24 -20.63 -4.28
C THR A 61 -12.95 -19.68 -3.12
N LEU A 62 -13.98 -18.99 -2.66
CA LEU A 62 -13.92 -18.18 -1.45
C LEU A 62 -14.12 -19.09 -0.24
N ASP A 63 -13.08 -19.26 0.58
CA ASP A 63 -13.10 -20.08 1.80
C ASP A 63 -12.59 -19.26 3.00
N PRO A 64 -13.32 -19.22 4.13
CA PRO A 64 -12.85 -18.55 5.34
C PRO A 64 -11.50 -19.09 5.85
N ARG A 65 -11.20 -20.37 5.67
CA ARG A 65 -9.92 -20.97 6.08
C ARG A 65 -8.75 -20.39 5.26
N ALA A 66 -8.96 -20.15 3.95
CA ALA A 66 -8.02 -19.46 3.08
C ALA A 66 -7.83 -18.00 3.51
N GLY A 67 -8.93 -17.35 3.95
CA GLY A 67 -8.87 -16.01 4.53
C GLY A 67 -8.03 -15.94 5.81
N ALA A 68 -8.17 -16.90 6.72
CA ALA A 68 -7.36 -16.99 7.93
C ALA A 68 -5.88 -17.25 7.60
N ALA A 69 -5.59 -18.14 6.66
CA ALA A 69 -4.23 -18.42 6.18
C ALA A 69 -3.56 -17.17 5.58
N THR A 70 -4.31 -16.37 4.81
CA THR A 70 -3.82 -15.07 4.27
C THR A 70 -3.26 -14.17 5.36
N VAL A 71 -3.98 -14.05 6.48
CA VAL A 71 -3.55 -13.23 7.62
C VAL A 71 -2.33 -13.84 8.32
N ALA A 72 -2.27 -15.17 8.44
CA ALA A 72 -1.13 -15.87 9.02
C ALA A 72 0.16 -15.62 8.21
N TYR A 73 0.08 -15.69 6.88
CA TYR A 73 1.23 -15.40 6.00
C TYR A 73 1.70 -13.96 6.13
N ALA A 74 0.75 -13.00 6.13
CA ALA A 74 1.09 -11.59 6.31
C ALA A 74 1.73 -11.32 7.67
N ARG A 75 1.21 -11.93 8.75
CA ARG A 75 1.76 -11.83 10.11
C ARG A 75 3.20 -12.32 10.18
N GLU A 76 3.48 -13.48 9.60
CA GLU A 76 4.83 -14.05 9.60
C GLU A 76 5.79 -13.19 8.77
N ALA A 77 5.40 -12.73 7.57
CA ALA A 77 6.22 -11.84 6.77
C ALA A 77 6.54 -10.51 7.48
N VAL A 78 5.56 -9.94 8.21
CA VAL A 78 5.77 -8.74 9.05
C VAL A 78 6.71 -9.04 10.20
N ARG A 79 6.59 -10.18 10.89
CA ARG A 79 7.51 -10.61 11.95
C ARG A 79 8.95 -10.68 11.41
N MET A 80 9.15 -11.27 10.22
CA MET A 80 10.46 -11.35 9.58
C MET A 80 11.05 -9.96 9.31
N ALA A 81 10.23 -9.00 8.87
CA ALA A 81 10.69 -7.63 8.65
C ALA A 81 11.03 -6.90 9.96
N GLN A 82 10.25 -7.10 11.02
CA GLN A 82 10.54 -6.54 12.35
C GLN A 82 11.81 -7.14 12.97
N ALA A 83 12.09 -8.40 12.70
CA ALA A 83 13.31 -9.09 13.13
C ALA A 83 14.55 -8.74 12.28
N GLY A 84 14.39 -7.99 11.19
CA GLY A 84 15.49 -7.65 10.26
C GLY A 84 15.95 -8.83 9.38
N GLU A 85 15.15 -9.88 9.28
CA GLU A 85 15.43 -11.04 8.42
C GLU A 85 15.17 -10.72 6.93
N VAL A 86 14.31 -9.72 6.69
CA VAL A 86 14.00 -9.16 5.37
C VAL A 86 13.89 -7.63 5.45
N ASP A 87 14.15 -6.95 4.34
CA ASP A 87 14.18 -5.48 4.28
C ASP A 87 12.79 -4.89 3.98
N ALA A 88 11.91 -5.68 3.32
CA ALA A 88 10.57 -5.25 2.95
C ALA A 88 9.62 -6.45 2.82
N VAL A 89 8.32 -6.16 2.80
CA VAL A 89 7.24 -7.14 2.63
C VAL A 89 6.35 -6.75 1.46
N VAL A 90 6.01 -7.72 0.62
CA VAL A 90 4.93 -7.62 -0.38
C VAL A 90 3.77 -8.52 0.04
N GLY A 91 2.58 -7.94 0.19
CA GLY A 91 1.32 -8.67 0.40
C GLY A 91 0.63 -8.92 -0.95
N CYS A 92 0.51 -10.18 -1.36
CA CYS A 92 -0.28 -10.55 -2.53
C CYS A 92 -1.79 -10.38 -2.28
N PRO A 93 -2.63 -10.49 -3.33
CA PRO A 93 -4.06 -10.23 -3.23
C PRO A 93 -4.75 -11.05 -2.14
N HIS A 94 -5.68 -10.40 -1.45
CA HIS A 94 -6.47 -10.97 -0.37
C HIS A 94 -7.97 -10.78 -0.62
N SER A 95 -8.79 -11.60 0.04
CA SER A 95 -10.24 -11.45 0.06
C SER A 95 -10.69 -10.96 1.44
N GLU A 96 -11.10 -9.68 1.54
CA GLU A 96 -11.67 -9.14 2.79
C GLU A 96 -12.87 -9.97 3.26
N THR A 97 -13.69 -10.44 2.30
CA THR A 97 -14.84 -11.28 2.61
C THR A 97 -14.43 -12.60 3.23
N ALA A 98 -13.41 -13.29 2.70
CA ALA A 98 -12.93 -14.55 3.24
C ALA A 98 -12.35 -14.36 4.65
N ILE A 99 -11.54 -13.31 4.85
CA ILE A 99 -10.92 -12.98 6.13
C ILE A 99 -11.98 -12.65 7.19
N ASN A 100 -12.94 -11.78 6.87
CA ASN A 100 -14.01 -11.44 7.81
C ASN A 100 -14.93 -12.62 8.13
N ARG A 101 -15.19 -13.54 7.16
CA ARG A 101 -15.94 -14.79 7.41
C ARG A 101 -15.17 -15.78 8.28
N ALA A 102 -13.85 -15.66 8.36
CA ALA A 102 -13.03 -16.40 9.33
C ALA A 102 -13.11 -15.85 10.77
N GLY A 103 -13.91 -14.79 11.00
CA GLY A 103 -14.03 -14.13 12.30
C GLY A 103 -12.92 -13.13 12.60
N ILE A 104 -12.08 -12.79 11.63
CA ILE A 104 -10.99 -11.82 11.76
C ILE A 104 -11.48 -10.47 11.25
N LYS A 105 -11.51 -9.45 12.12
CA LYS A 105 -11.84 -8.08 11.70
C LYS A 105 -10.74 -7.55 10.78
N PHE A 106 -11.07 -7.29 9.54
CA PHE A 106 -10.11 -6.86 8.52
C PHE A 106 -10.76 -5.84 7.56
N SER A 107 -10.08 -4.72 7.36
CA SER A 107 -10.47 -3.62 6.47
C SER A 107 -9.35 -3.23 5.50
N GLY A 108 -8.51 -4.20 5.16
CA GLY A 108 -7.33 -4.01 4.31
C GLY A 108 -6.00 -4.11 5.07
N TYR A 109 -4.93 -4.20 4.32
CA TYR A 109 -3.58 -4.31 4.89
C TYR A 109 -3.17 -3.14 5.79
N PRO A 110 -3.51 -1.86 5.54
CA PRO A 110 -3.06 -0.79 6.44
C PRO A 110 -3.46 -1.01 7.91
N GLY A 111 -4.70 -1.42 8.18
CA GLY A 111 -5.16 -1.72 9.54
C GLY A 111 -4.45 -2.94 10.15
N LEU A 112 -4.27 -4.02 9.37
CA LEU A 112 -3.54 -5.19 9.83
C LEU A 112 -2.07 -4.85 10.16
N ILE A 113 -1.40 -4.09 9.30
CA ILE A 113 0.01 -3.72 9.52
C ILE A 113 0.14 -2.78 10.72
N ALA A 114 -0.82 -1.88 10.93
CA ALA A 114 -0.89 -1.04 12.13
C ALA A 114 -0.92 -1.91 13.40
N GLU A 115 -1.84 -2.89 13.46
CA GLU A 115 -1.95 -3.85 14.57
C GLU A 115 -0.64 -4.62 14.79
N LEU A 116 -0.10 -5.24 13.73
CA LEU A 116 1.09 -6.10 13.81
C LEU A 116 2.36 -5.35 14.20
N THR A 117 2.45 -4.06 13.87
CA THR A 117 3.62 -3.23 14.20
C THR A 117 3.45 -2.42 15.49
N GLY A 118 2.29 -2.50 16.14
CA GLY A 118 1.97 -1.68 17.30
C GLY A 118 1.90 -0.18 16.98
N THR A 119 1.69 0.17 15.71
CA THR A 119 1.55 1.55 15.28
C THR A 119 0.09 1.98 15.46
N PRO A 120 -0.21 3.15 16.07
CA PRO A 120 -1.57 3.66 16.13
C PRO A 120 -2.19 3.77 14.73
N GLU A 121 -3.42 3.27 14.55
CA GLU A 121 -4.08 3.19 13.23
C GLU A 121 -4.23 4.58 12.57
N ASP A 122 -4.41 5.62 13.36
CA ASP A 122 -4.49 7.01 12.91
C ASP A 122 -3.16 7.58 12.40
N ARG A 123 -2.05 6.89 12.61
CA ARG A 123 -0.69 7.21 12.13
C ARG A 123 -0.28 6.41 10.91
N VAL A 124 -1.14 5.53 10.41
CA VAL A 124 -0.90 4.70 9.24
C VAL A 124 -1.70 5.24 8.06
N PHE A 125 -1.02 5.37 6.92
CA PHE A 125 -1.58 5.96 5.71
C PHE A 125 -1.30 5.07 4.51
N LEU A 126 -2.01 5.30 3.40
CA LEU A 126 -1.78 4.63 2.13
C LEU A 126 -1.07 5.57 1.15
N MET A 127 -0.03 5.09 0.49
CA MET A 127 0.59 5.75 -0.65
C MET A 127 0.51 4.85 -1.88
N LEU A 128 -0.16 5.32 -2.92
CA LEU A 128 -0.16 4.67 -4.23
C LEU A 128 1.05 5.11 -5.05
N VAL A 129 1.66 4.16 -5.75
CA VAL A 129 2.82 4.40 -6.61
C VAL A 129 2.65 3.71 -7.94
N ALA A 130 2.76 4.44 -9.03
CA ALA A 130 2.82 3.89 -10.38
C ALA A 130 3.48 4.89 -11.35
N GLN A 131 4.28 4.41 -12.30
CA GLN A 131 4.91 5.21 -13.36
C GLN A 131 5.56 6.52 -12.85
N GLY A 132 6.27 6.45 -11.73
CA GLY A 132 6.93 7.60 -11.12
C GLY A 132 6.00 8.55 -10.34
N LEU A 133 4.69 8.39 -10.43
CA LEU A 133 3.72 9.14 -9.63
C LEU A 133 3.54 8.48 -8.25
N ARG A 134 3.63 9.28 -7.18
CA ARG A 134 3.43 8.85 -5.78
C ARG A 134 2.42 9.75 -5.13
N ILE A 135 1.29 9.19 -4.67
CA ILE A 135 0.23 9.95 -4.01
C ILE A 135 -0.12 9.27 -2.68
N ALA A 136 0.17 9.94 -1.58
CA ALA A 136 -0.27 9.56 -0.25
C ALA A 136 -1.63 10.20 0.08
N HIS A 137 -2.40 9.57 0.98
CA HIS A 137 -3.74 9.99 1.30
C HIS A 137 -3.86 10.25 2.80
N VAL A 138 -4.44 11.39 3.17
CA VAL A 138 -4.75 11.74 4.58
C VAL A 138 -5.94 10.94 5.08
N THR A 139 -6.96 10.74 4.24
CA THR A 139 -8.15 9.92 4.52
C THR A 139 -8.42 8.94 3.38
N LEU A 140 -9.10 7.82 3.67
CA LEU A 140 -9.31 6.74 2.71
C LEU A 140 -10.77 6.28 2.66
N HIS A 141 -11.05 5.05 3.12
CA HIS A 141 -12.32 4.34 2.97
C HIS A 141 -13.32 4.79 4.02
N GLU A 142 -13.83 5.98 3.88
CA GLU A 142 -14.86 6.57 4.74
C GLU A 142 -15.72 7.57 3.95
N SER A 143 -16.86 8.00 4.49
CA SER A 143 -17.67 9.01 3.82
C SER A 143 -16.92 10.35 3.74
N VAL A 144 -17.19 11.15 2.68
CA VAL A 144 -16.56 12.47 2.54
C VAL A 144 -16.83 13.36 3.77
N ALA A 145 -18.05 13.28 4.34
CA ALA A 145 -18.38 14.04 5.55
C ALA A 145 -17.53 13.59 6.77
N SER A 146 -17.31 12.27 6.92
CA SER A 146 -16.42 11.75 7.96
C SER A 146 -14.98 12.16 7.70
N ALA A 147 -14.49 12.00 6.48
CA ALA A 147 -13.15 12.39 6.09
C ALA A 147 -12.86 13.85 6.41
N LEU A 148 -13.79 14.76 6.06
CA LEU A 148 -13.63 16.19 6.33
C LEU A 148 -13.48 16.47 7.84
N SER A 149 -14.26 15.79 8.69
CA SER A 149 -14.15 15.95 10.14
C SER A 149 -12.85 15.42 10.76
N ARG A 150 -12.16 14.50 10.05
CA ARG A 150 -10.90 13.89 10.50
C ARG A 150 -9.66 14.57 9.96
N ILE A 151 -9.79 15.43 8.93
CA ILE A 151 -8.66 16.19 8.40
C ILE A 151 -8.36 17.31 9.39
N THR A 152 -7.25 17.17 10.11
CA THR A 152 -6.70 18.14 11.05
C THR A 152 -5.30 18.52 10.64
N GLU A 153 -4.77 19.66 11.13
CA GLU A 153 -3.37 20.06 10.90
C GLU A 153 -2.40 18.92 11.24
N ASP A 154 -2.51 18.36 12.46
CA ASP A 154 -1.65 17.27 12.91
C ASP A 154 -1.70 16.06 12.00
N ARG A 155 -2.91 15.65 11.54
CA ARG A 155 -3.07 14.50 10.65
C ARG A 155 -2.45 14.74 9.28
N VAL A 156 -2.57 15.94 8.73
CA VAL A 156 -1.92 16.32 7.46
C VAL A 156 -0.40 16.30 7.61
N VAL A 157 0.13 16.85 8.73
CA VAL A 157 1.57 16.81 9.04
C VAL A 157 2.06 15.37 9.17
N ASP A 158 1.36 14.53 9.92
CA ASP A 158 1.76 13.13 10.12
C ASP A 158 1.77 12.34 8.80
N ALA A 159 0.74 12.50 7.97
CA ALA A 159 0.66 11.88 6.66
C ALA A 159 1.78 12.37 5.72
N GLY A 160 2.05 13.67 5.71
CA GLY A 160 3.14 14.27 4.94
C GLY A 160 4.50 13.72 5.37
N MET A 161 4.77 13.65 6.68
CA MET A 161 6.00 13.08 7.22
C MET A 161 6.15 11.59 6.89
N ALA A 162 5.04 10.82 6.96
CA ALA A 162 5.04 9.40 6.60
C ALA A 162 5.34 9.20 5.11
N ALA A 163 4.72 10.01 4.24
CA ALA A 163 4.94 9.98 2.80
C ALA A 163 6.39 10.32 2.41
N VAL A 164 6.96 11.35 3.02
CA VAL A 164 8.35 11.76 2.81
C VAL A 164 9.32 10.66 3.25
N ARG A 165 9.14 10.09 4.45
CA ARG A 165 9.97 8.97 4.93
C ARG A 165 9.88 7.75 4.02
N ALA A 166 8.68 7.44 3.51
CA ALA A 166 8.52 6.34 2.56
C ALA A 166 9.27 6.60 1.24
N ALA A 167 9.18 7.81 0.70
CA ALA A 167 9.93 8.19 -0.51
C ALA A 167 11.45 8.12 -0.29
N GLN A 168 11.94 8.51 0.88
CA GLN A 168 13.35 8.36 1.25
C GLN A 168 13.78 6.89 1.28
N ARG A 169 12.97 6.00 1.86
CA ARG A 169 13.21 4.55 1.85
C ARG A 169 13.19 3.96 0.44
N LEU A 170 12.48 4.58 -0.50
CA LEU A 170 12.47 4.23 -1.92
C LEU A 170 13.63 4.87 -2.70
N GLY A 171 14.60 5.51 -2.02
CA GLY A 171 15.83 6.04 -2.62
C GLY A 171 15.76 7.49 -3.09
N ILE A 172 14.79 8.29 -2.66
CA ILE A 172 14.71 9.72 -2.95
C ILE A 172 15.23 10.50 -1.72
N ASP A 173 16.49 10.95 -1.74
CA ASP A 173 17.13 11.55 -0.56
C ASP A 173 16.40 12.76 0.00
N LYS A 174 15.96 13.68 -0.85
CA LYS A 174 15.30 14.93 -0.48
C LYS A 174 14.00 15.12 -1.25
N PRO A 175 12.96 14.31 -0.95
CA PRO A 175 11.73 14.35 -1.70
C PRO A 175 11.00 15.69 -1.53
N ARG A 176 10.52 16.25 -2.63
CA ARG A 176 9.63 17.43 -2.64
C ARG A 176 8.20 16.93 -2.49
N LEU A 177 7.49 17.50 -1.52
CA LEU A 177 6.09 17.16 -1.21
C LEU A 177 5.15 18.24 -1.73
N GLY A 178 4.20 17.87 -2.59
CA GLY A 178 3.09 18.73 -3.00
C GLY A 178 1.84 18.41 -2.18
N VAL A 179 1.29 19.37 -1.45
CA VAL A 179 0.10 19.19 -0.61
C VAL A 179 -1.13 19.74 -1.34
N PHE A 180 -2.13 18.87 -1.59
CA PHE A 180 -3.38 19.31 -2.22
C PHE A 180 -4.23 20.12 -1.25
N GLY A 181 -5.07 20.98 -1.79
CA GLY A 181 -6.09 21.66 -1.01
C GLY A 181 -7.26 20.73 -0.64
N ILE A 182 -7.98 21.11 0.42
CA ILE A 182 -9.26 20.52 0.80
C ILE A 182 -10.34 21.00 -0.18
N ASN A 183 -10.35 22.31 -0.41
CA ASN A 183 -11.35 22.98 -1.25
C ASN A 183 -10.80 23.24 -2.68
N PRO A 184 -11.69 23.51 -3.65
CA PRO A 184 -11.27 24.00 -4.96
C PRO A 184 -10.31 25.18 -4.84
N HIS A 185 -9.21 25.18 -5.63
CA HIS A 185 -8.17 26.19 -5.62
C HIS A 185 -7.55 26.45 -4.23
N ALA A 186 -7.57 25.43 -3.34
CA ALA A 186 -7.15 25.55 -1.94
C ALA A 186 -7.85 26.70 -1.19
N GLY A 187 -9.16 26.81 -1.41
CA GLY A 187 -10.03 27.79 -0.75
C GLY A 187 -9.97 29.22 -1.31
N GLU A 188 -9.01 29.55 -2.18
CA GLU A 188 -8.83 30.89 -2.81
C GLU A 188 -9.02 32.04 -1.81
N ASP A 189 -8.12 32.09 -0.79
CA ASP A 189 -8.14 33.03 0.32
C ASP A 189 -9.49 33.09 1.10
N GLY A 190 -10.18 31.95 1.19
CA GLY A 190 -11.42 31.78 1.94
C GLY A 190 -12.69 32.01 1.13
N LEU A 191 -12.59 32.23 -0.19
CA LEU A 191 -13.76 32.37 -1.07
C LEU A 191 -14.59 31.08 -1.13
N TRP A 192 -13.93 29.91 -1.12
CA TRP A 192 -14.53 28.58 -1.23
C TRP A 192 -14.47 27.76 0.07
N GLY A 193 -14.42 28.43 1.22
CA GLY A 193 -14.26 27.80 2.53
C GLY A 193 -12.96 28.19 3.20
N ARG A 194 -12.88 27.97 4.52
CA ARG A 194 -11.71 28.34 5.33
C ARG A 194 -10.88 27.16 5.80
N GLU A 195 -11.22 25.95 5.38
CA GLU A 195 -10.55 24.73 5.83
C GLU A 195 -9.07 24.75 5.43
N ASP A 196 -8.74 25.25 4.23
CA ASP A 196 -7.35 25.35 3.79
C ASP A 196 -6.57 26.41 4.58
N GLU A 197 -7.20 27.54 4.92
CA GLU A 197 -6.60 28.57 5.79
C GLU A 197 -6.29 28.04 7.18
N ASN A 198 -7.21 27.23 7.72
CA ASN A 198 -7.18 26.78 9.11
C ASN A 198 -6.44 25.46 9.30
N ILE A 199 -6.24 24.65 8.24
CA ILE A 199 -5.71 23.28 8.34
C ILE A 199 -4.51 23.09 7.41
N THR A 200 -4.68 23.17 6.08
CA THR A 200 -3.62 22.75 5.15
C THR A 200 -2.50 23.78 5.04
N LYS A 201 -2.78 25.09 5.08
CA LYS A 201 -1.74 26.12 5.12
C LYS A 201 -0.86 26.02 6.38
N PRO A 202 -1.41 25.93 7.61
CA PRO A 202 -0.62 25.68 8.82
C PRO A 202 0.17 24.37 8.75
N ALA A 203 -0.43 23.30 8.27
CA ALA A 203 0.25 22.00 8.13
C ALA A 203 1.46 22.08 7.18
N VAL A 204 1.35 22.76 6.05
CA VAL A 204 2.49 23.00 5.13
C VAL A 204 3.57 23.81 5.81
N ALA A 205 3.21 24.84 6.58
CA ALA A 205 4.17 25.65 7.34
C ALA A 205 4.90 24.79 8.39
N GLU A 206 4.18 23.92 9.10
CA GLU A 206 4.78 23.02 10.09
C GLU A 206 5.67 21.95 9.44
N LEU A 207 5.28 21.37 8.29
CA LEU A 207 6.13 20.44 7.52
C LEU A 207 7.46 21.09 7.12
N ARG A 208 7.41 22.37 6.68
CA ARG A 208 8.64 23.15 6.36
C ARG A 208 9.53 23.37 7.58
N LYS A 209 8.96 23.69 8.74
CA LYS A 209 9.71 23.82 10.01
C LYS A 209 10.40 22.49 10.39
N ARG A 210 9.78 21.35 10.07
CA ARG A 210 10.36 20.00 10.28
C ARG A 210 11.36 19.60 9.18
N GLY A 211 11.71 20.51 8.27
CA GLY A 211 12.74 20.31 7.25
C GLY A 211 12.24 19.62 5.98
N VAL A 212 10.92 19.49 5.77
CA VAL A 212 10.36 18.96 4.54
C VAL A 212 10.30 20.05 3.47
N ALA A 213 10.76 19.76 2.26
CA ALA A 213 10.55 20.61 1.08
C ALA A 213 9.10 20.50 0.61
N ALA A 214 8.16 21.15 1.32
CA ALA A 214 6.74 21.10 1.07
C ALA A 214 6.25 22.33 0.32
N ASP A 215 5.44 22.12 -0.72
CA ASP A 215 4.75 23.17 -1.48
C ASP A 215 3.22 22.99 -1.34
N GLY A 216 2.51 24.11 -1.39
CA GLY A 216 1.05 24.12 -1.30
C GLY A 216 0.52 24.88 -0.07
N PRO A 217 -0.76 24.71 0.31
CA PRO A 217 -1.73 23.93 -0.44
C PRO A 217 -2.06 24.55 -1.80
N ALA A 218 -2.38 23.69 -2.79
CA ALA A 218 -2.85 24.14 -4.09
C ALA A 218 -3.84 23.13 -4.68
N GLY A 219 -4.57 23.50 -5.73
CA GLY A 219 -5.46 22.57 -6.43
C GLY A 219 -4.71 21.31 -6.89
N GLY A 220 -5.27 20.13 -6.60
CA GLY A 220 -4.65 18.86 -6.97
C GLY A 220 -4.47 18.71 -8.48
N ASP A 221 -5.41 19.22 -9.27
CA ASP A 221 -5.37 19.30 -10.73
C ASP A 221 -4.15 20.11 -11.24
N LEU A 222 -3.93 21.28 -10.66
CA LEU A 222 -2.78 22.15 -10.99
C LEU A 222 -1.45 21.46 -10.64
N MET A 223 -1.35 20.87 -9.45
CA MET A 223 -0.11 20.20 -9.02
C MET A 223 0.20 18.98 -9.87
N LEU A 224 -0.81 18.16 -10.21
CA LEU A 224 -0.63 16.98 -11.02
C LEU A 224 -0.34 17.32 -12.49
N SER A 225 -0.86 18.40 -13.02
CA SER A 225 -0.55 18.86 -14.39
C SER A 225 0.92 19.24 -14.55
N GLN A 226 1.52 19.85 -13.52
CA GLN A 226 2.90 20.33 -13.53
C GLN A 226 3.94 19.24 -13.20
N ARG A 227 3.57 18.21 -12.43
CA ARG A 227 4.43 17.10 -11.99
C ARG A 227 5.81 17.52 -11.46
N LYS A 228 5.85 18.56 -10.60
CA LYS A 228 7.09 19.12 -10.05
C LYS A 228 7.55 18.52 -8.72
N HIS A 229 6.75 17.59 -8.15
CA HIS A 229 7.00 17.01 -6.85
C HIS A 229 7.24 15.50 -6.95
N ASP A 230 8.05 14.99 -6.03
CA ASP A 230 8.37 13.57 -5.95
C ASP A 230 7.24 12.76 -5.29
N VAL A 231 6.49 13.42 -4.39
CA VAL A 231 5.35 12.87 -3.66
C VAL A 231 4.24 13.92 -3.57
N TYR A 232 3.01 13.46 -3.67
CA TYR A 232 1.81 14.28 -3.46
C TYR A 232 1.05 13.79 -2.24
N LEU A 233 0.38 14.72 -1.54
CA LEU A 233 -0.48 14.41 -0.40
C LEU A 233 -1.90 14.85 -0.73
N ALA A 234 -2.76 13.87 -0.95
CA ALA A 234 -4.19 14.04 -1.19
C ALA A 234 -4.98 14.04 0.12
N MET A 235 -5.97 14.89 0.24
CA MET A 235 -6.83 14.96 1.41
C MET A 235 -7.88 13.85 1.41
N PHE A 236 -8.46 13.54 0.25
CA PHE A 236 -9.53 12.57 0.06
C PHE A 236 -9.11 11.44 -0.86
N HIS A 237 -9.76 10.28 -0.71
CA HIS A 237 -9.55 9.09 -1.51
C HIS A 237 -9.51 9.39 -3.02
N ASP A 238 -10.56 10.02 -3.57
CA ASP A 238 -10.70 10.21 -5.01
C ASP A 238 -9.70 11.20 -5.60
N GLN A 239 -9.23 12.18 -4.82
CA GLN A 239 -8.16 13.09 -5.27
C GLN A 239 -6.87 12.36 -5.68
N GLY A 240 -6.57 11.24 -5.05
CA GLY A 240 -5.39 10.46 -5.36
C GLY A 240 -5.67 9.21 -6.20
N HIS A 241 -6.76 8.50 -5.94
CA HIS A 241 -7.09 7.26 -6.66
C HIS A 241 -7.46 7.50 -8.12
N ILE A 242 -8.26 8.53 -8.43
CA ILE A 242 -8.67 8.82 -9.81
C ILE A 242 -7.44 9.06 -10.71
N PRO A 243 -6.53 10.01 -10.41
CA PRO A 243 -5.36 10.24 -11.25
C PRO A 243 -4.44 9.01 -11.31
N MET A 244 -4.30 8.27 -10.22
CA MET A 244 -3.50 7.04 -10.21
C MET A 244 -4.09 5.98 -11.14
N LYS A 245 -5.41 5.77 -11.12
CA LYS A 245 -6.10 4.79 -11.99
C LYS A 245 -6.11 5.22 -13.47
N LEU A 246 -6.11 6.51 -13.76
CA LEU A 246 -5.96 7.02 -15.12
C LEU A 246 -4.56 6.77 -15.67
N VAL A 247 -3.52 6.91 -14.83
CA VAL A 247 -2.14 6.65 -15.22
C VAL A 247 -1.85 5.15 -15.31
N SER A 248 -2.35 4.36 -14.36
CA SER A 248 -2.08 2.92 -14.27
C SER A 248 -3.28 2.17 -13.69
N PRO A 249 -4.22 1.70 -14.53
CA PRO A 249 -5.47 1.09 -14.07
C PRO A 249 -5.27 -0.16 -13.19
N LEU A 250 -4.27 -1.00 -13.51
CA LEU A 250 -4.08 -2.31 -12.89
C LEU A 250 -2.71 -2.50 -12.21
N ARG A 251 -1.76 -1.59 -12.44
CA ARG A 251 -0.34 -1.79 -12.08
C ARG A 251 0.14 -0.73 -11.10
N SER A 252 -0.55 -0.61 -9.96
CA SER A 252 -0.11 0.28 -8.89
C SER A 252 0.32 -0.51 -7.66
N SER A 253 1.42 -0.08 -7.04
CA SER A 253 1.83 -0.52 -5.71
C SER A 253 1.10 0.29 -4.66
N ALA A 254 0.63 -0.38 -3.61
CA ALA A 254 -0.12 0.25 -2.51
C ALA A 254 0.71 0.11 -1.23
N LEU A 255 1.51 1.13 -0.92
CA LEU A 255 2.39 1.14 0.24
C LEU A 255 1.62 1.55 1.50
N THR A 256 1.76 0.77 2.55
CA THR A 256 1.37 1.15 3.90
C THR A 256 2.49 1.99 4.51
N VAL A 257 2.26 3.28 4.70
CA VAL A 257 3.26 4.23 5.20
C VAL A 257 2.92 4.71 6.60
N GLY A 258 3.94 5.16 7.37
CA GLY A 258 3.81 5.53 8.78
C GLY A 258 4.23 4.43 9.76
N THR A 259 4.48 3.23 9.28
CA THR A 259 4.93 2.07 10.05
C THR A 259 6.46 1.91 10.04
N PRO A 260 7.05 1.17 11.00
CA PRO A 260 8.49 0.95 11.06
C PRO A 260 9.01 0.05 9.93
N ILE A 261 8.16 -0.77 9.31
CA ILE A 261 8.52 -1.66 8.20
C ILE A 261 8.16 -1.07 6.84
N LEU A 262 8.80 -1.53 5.77
CA LEU A 262 8.41 -1.22 4.40
C LEU A 262 7.47 -2.31 3.91
N PHE A 263 6.19 -1.97 3.77
CA PHE A 263 5.15 -2.90 3.31
C PHE A 263 4.42 -2.33 2.10
N SER A 264 4.26 -3.16 1.07
CA SER A 264 3.42 -2.84 -0.08
C SER A 264 2.49 -3.99 -0.41
N SER A 265 1.30 -3.67 -0.87
CA SER A 265 0.41 -4.61 -1.56
C SER A 265 0.23 -4.20 -3.01
N VAL A 266 -0.55 -5.00 -3.77
CA VAL A 266 -0.89 -4.73 -5.17
C VAL A 266 -2.32 -4.19 -5.28
N GLY A 267 -2.60 -3.44 -6.33
CA GLY A 267 -3.86 -2.72 -6.52
C GLY A 267 -5.00 -3.53 -7.14
N HIS A 268 -5.00 -4.89 -7.04
CA HIS A 268 -6.05 -5.76 -7.57
C HIS A 268 -6.38 -6.91 -6.60
N GLY A 269 -7.54 -7.56 -6.80
CA GLY A 269 -8.05 -8.61 -5.92
C GLY A 269 -7.63 -10.03 -6.33
N CYS A 270 -8.28 -11.03 -5.71
CA CYS A 270 -7.95 -12.46 -5.82
C CYS A 270 -8.26 -13.10 -7.18
N ALA A 271 -9.10 -12.49 -8.03
CA ALA A 271 -9.49 -12.98 -9.35
C ALA A 271 -9.77 -14.51 -9.36
N TYR A 272 -10.71 -14.92 -8.52
CA TYR A 272 -11.05 -16.34 -8.33
C TYR A 272 -11.48 -17.06 -9.63
N ASP A 273 -12.01 -16.31 -10.59
CA ASP A 273 -12.42 -16.79 -11.91
C ASP A 273 -11.27 -17.37 -12.75
N ILE A 274 -10.04 -16.90 -12.52
CA ILE A 274 -8.84 -17.36 -13.22
C ILE A 274 -7.83 -18.08 -12.32
N ALA A 275 -8.09 -18.17 -11.01
CA ALA A 275 -7.17 -18.80 -10.05
C ALA A 275 -6.91 -20.28 -10.40
N GLY A 276 -5.66 -20.71 -10.32
CA GLY A 276 -5.21 -22.07 -10.62
C GLY A 276 -5.13 -22.42 -12.10
N LYS A 277 -5.43 -21.49 -13.03
CA LYS A 277 -5.39 -21.73 -14.48
C LYS A 277 -4.04 -21.43 -15.15
N GLY A 278 -3.08 -20.90 -14.43
CA GLY A 278 -1.75 -20.59 -14.98
C GLY A 278 -1.69 -19.31 -15.84
N VAL A 279 -2.77 -18.53 -15.91
CA VAL A 279 -2.93 -17.38 -16.80
C VAL A 279 -2.84 -16.02 -16.10
N ALA A 280 -2.68 -16.00 -14.78
CA ALA A 280 -2.64 -14.76 -14.00
C ALA A 280 -1.41 -13.90 -14.37
N ASP A 281 -1.63 -12.60 -14.54
CA ASP A 281 -0.57 -11.62 -14.84
C ASP A 281 0.14 -11.20 -13.54
N ALA A 282 1.45 -11.45 -13.45
CA ALA A 282 2.28 -11.13 -12.30
C ALA A 282 2.87 -9.71 -12.32
N THR A 283 2.63 -8.94 -13.38
CA THR A 283 3.30 -7.65 -13.62
C THR A 283 3.18 -6.68 -12.44
N SER A 284 2.05 -6.63 -11.75
CA SER A 284 1.88 -5.74 -10.58
C SER A 284 2.78 -6.12 -9.41
N VAL A 285 3.01 -7.42 -9.17
CA VAL A 285 3.96 -7.88 -8.14
C VAL A 285 5.41 -7.63 -8.60
N GLU A 286 5.72 -7.90 -9.88
CA GLU A 286 7.03 -7.63 -10.48
C GLU A 286 7.41 -6.14 -10.36
N GLU A 287 6.50 -5.22 -10.70
CA GLU A 287 6.69 -3.78 -10.55
C GLU A 287 6.83 -3.35 -9.08
N THR A 288 6.07 -3.98 -8.17
CA THR A 288 6.20 -3.71 -6.73
C THR A 288 7.55 -4.17 -6.19
N LEU A 289 8.05 -5.35 -6.59
CA LEU A 289 9.39 -5.82 -6.25
C LEU A 289 10.48 -4.89 -6.78
N ALA A 290 10.35 -4.44 -8.03
CA ALA A 290 11.27 -3.49 -8.65
C ALA A 290 11.26 -2.13 -7.92
N LEU A 291 10.07 -1.62 -7.54
CA LEU A 291 9.92 -0.39 -6.78
C LEU A 291 10.63 -0.49 -5.42
N LEU A 292 10.34 -1.53 -4.65
CA LEU A 292 10.94 -1.74 -3.33
C LEU A 292 12.45 -1.98 -3.42
N GLY A 293 12.90 -2.66 -4.48
CA GLY A 293 14.32 -2.90 -4.77
C GLY A 293 15.10 -1.67 -5.26
N GLY A 294 14.43 -0.52 -5.42
CA GLY A 294 15.06 0.72 -5.90
C GLY A 294 15.34 0.76 -7.41
N ALA A 295 14.78 -0.16 -8.19
CA ALA A 295 14.98 -0.21 -9.65
C ALA A 295 14.09 0.79 -10.42
N VAL A 296 13.04 1.31 -9.77
CA VAL A 296 12.12 2.31 -10.34
C VAL A 296 12.24 3.60 -9.54
N ARG A 297 12.86 4.61 -10.13
CA ARG A 297 13.02 5.96 -9.56
C ARG A 297 12.03 6.96 -10.15
#